data_5d3ee8028c7cb88134f7058a8c51314d
#
_entry.id   5d3ee8028c7cb88134f7058a8c51314d
#
_cell.length_a   1.000
_cell.length_b   1.000
_cell.length_c   1.000
_cell.angle_alpha   90.00
_cell.angle_beta   90.00
_cell.angle_gamma   90.00
#
_symmetry.space_group_name_H-M   'P 1'
#
loop_
_entity.id
_entity.type
_entity.pdbx_description
1 polymer ?
#
loop_
_entity_poly.entity_id
_entity_poly.type
_entity_poly.pdbx_seq_one_letter_code
_entity_poly.pdbx_strand_id
1 'polypeptide(L)'
;MLYGVVHAVVPPLARAVWRPVVEGLDNVPRTGPVIVASNHLSFADSLVIPIVAPRKVVFLAKKDYFTGTGLKGAAMRTWFRGTGMIPVDRDDTKAALASLDIALAVLGRGEAFGIYPEGTRSRDGRLYRGRTGVGPLALTSGAPIVPVGLQGTQDLQPVGSRLPRLAKVTIRFGEPIQVAGRFDGVPPGRARREVTDEVMGAIQRLSGQEPAGVYNERPPTV
;
A
#
# COMPACT_ATOMS: atom_id res chain seq x y z
N MET A 1 -15.97 7.33 -15.46
CA MET A 1 -16.38 6.19 -16.29
C MET A 1 -15.34 5.08 -16.33
N LEU A 2 -14.07 5.30 -16.74
CA LEU A 2 -13.05 4.24 -16.86
C LEU A 2 -12.80 3.48 -15.56
N TYR A 3 -12.70 4.18 -14.42
CA TYR A 3 -12.55 3.56 -13.10
C TYR A 3 -13.67 2.56 -12.79
N GLY A 4 -14.93 2.93 -13.04
CA GLY A 4 -16.08 2.04 -12.82
C GLY A 4 -16.04 0.78 -13.67
N VAL A 5 -15.64 0.89 -14.95
CA VAL A 5 -15.51 -0.27 -15.85
C VAL A 5 -14.35 -1.18 -15.41
N VAL A 6 -13.20 -0.62 -15.06
CA VAL A 6 -12.05 -1.38 -14.56
C VAL A 6 -12.44 -2.15 -13.29
N HIS A 7 -13.10 -1.50 -12.34
CA HIS A 7 -13.54 -2.15 -11.09
C HIS A 7 -14.70 -3.14 -11.25
N ALA A 8 -15.51 -3.02 -12.29
CA ALA A 8 -16.57 -3.99 -12.56
C ALA A 8 -16.07 -5.28 -13.22
N VAL A 9 -15.00 -5.20 -14.04
CA VAL A 9 -14.54 -6.31 -14.87
C VAL A 9 -13.25 -6.96 -14.32
N VAL A 10 -12.26 -6.15 -13.93
CA VAL A 10 -10.94 -6.67 -13.55
C VAL A 10 -10.97 -7.49 -12.25
N PRO A 11 -11.62 -7.05 -11.15
CA PRO A 11 -11.66 -7.83 -9.92
C PRO A 11 -12.29 -9.21 -10.07
N PRO A 12 -13.47 -9.37 -10.69
CA PRO A 12 -14.06 -10.70 -10.83
C PRO A 12 -13.19 -11.61 -11.72
N LEU A 13 -12.60 -11.08 -12.79
CA LEU A 13 -11.71 -11.85 -13.66
C LEU A 13 -10.42 -12.26 -12.92
N ALA A 14 -9.78 -11.34 -12.21
CA ALA A 14 -8.60 -11.61 -11.41
C ALA A 14 -8.88 -12.64 -10.30
N ARG A 15 -10.02 -12.52 -9.62
CA ARG A 15 -10.44 -13.50 -8.61
C ARG A 15 -10.70 -14.88 -9.21
N ALA A 16 -11.26 -14.96 -10.42
CA ALA A 16 -11.48 -16.23 -11.11
C ALA A 16 -10.16 -16.91 -11.53
N VAL A 17 -9.18 -16.14 -11.99
CA VAL A 17 -7.89 -16.64 -12.50
C VAL A 17 -6.94 -17.01 -11.35
N TRP A 18 -6.71 -16.10 -10.41
CA TRP A 18 -5.71 -16.29 -9.34
C TRP A 18 -6.29 -16.82 -8.03
N ARG A 19 -7.61 -16.77 -7.87
CA ARG A 19 -8.33 -17.26 -6.66
C ARG A 19 -7.62 -16.88 -5.36
N PRO A 20 -7.35 -15.60 -5.11
CA PRO A 20 -6.65 -15.18 -3.91
C PRO A 20 -7.47 -15.54 -2.67
N VAL A 21 -6.79 -15.98 -1.62
CA VAL A 21 -7.39 -16.13 -0.30
C VAL A 21 -7.46 -14.75 0.33
N VAL A 22 -8.67 -14.28 0.65
CA VAL A 22 -8.88 -12.96 1.27
C VAL A 22 -9.58 -13.14 2.60
N GLU A 23 -8.95 -12.65 3.67
CA GLU A 23 -9.43 -12.73 5.04
C GLU A 23 -9.59 -11.32 5.64
N GLY A 24 -10.56 -11.15 6.55
CA GLY A 24 -10.77 -9.91 7.30
C GLY A 24 -11.23 -8.71 6.47
N LEU A 25 -11.86 -8.91 5.33
CA LEU A 25 -12.28 -7.83 4.42
C LEU A 25 -13.25 -6.83 5.07
N ASP A 26 -14.04 -7.30 6.05
CA ASP A 26 -14.99 -6.47 6.80
C ASP A 26 -14.29 -5.48 7.77
N ASN A 27 -13.01 -5.67 8.05
CA ASN A 27 -12.18 -4.72 8.79
C ASN A 27 -11.89 -3.43 8.02
N VAL A 28 -12.13 -3.40 6.70
CA VAL A 28 -11.95 -2.20 5.89
C VAL A 28 -13.22 -1.35 5.92
N PRO A 29 -13.20 -0.15 6.54
CA PRO A 29 -14.37 0.73 6.56
C PRO A 29 -14.84 1.06 5.15
N ARG A 30 -16.14 0.95 4.89
CA ARG A 30 -16.73 1.21 3.56
C ARG A 30 -16.78 2.70 3.22
N THR A 31 -16.77 3.56 4.23
CA THR A 31 -16.82 5.03 4.11
C THR A 31 -15.85 5.68 5.09
N GLY A 32 -15.61 6.97 4.93
CA GLY A 32 -14.68 7.73 5.78
C GLY A 32 -13.20 7.49 5.46
N PRO A 33 -12.28 8.28 6.03
CA PRO A 33 -10.86 8.15 5.80
C PRO A 33 -10.33 6.84 6.43
N VAL A 34 -9.42 6.16 5.74
CA VAL A 34 -8.72 5.00 6.28
C VAL A 34 -7.34 4.86 5.62
N ILE A 35 -6.35 4.48 6.41
CA ILE A 35 -5.01 4.15 5.95
C ILE A 35 -4.90 2.62 5.84
N VAL A 36 -4.57 2.12 4.67
CA VAL A 36 -4.29 0.69 4.43
C VAL A 36 -2.77 0.50 4.42
N ALA A 37 -2.22 -0.06 5.48
CA ALA A 37 -0.76 -0.23 5.64
C ALA A 37 -0.37 -1.70 5.42
N SER A 38 0.52 -1.97 4.45
CA SER A 38 0.88 -3.34 4.07
C SER A 38 2.40 -3.54 4.00
N ASN A 39 2.85 -4.79 4.16
CA ASN A 39 4.17 -5.22 3.72
C ASN A 39 4.28 -5.09 2.19
N HIS A 40 5.51 -5.05 1.67
CA HIS A 40 5.74 -4.82 0.24
C HIS A 40 6.70 -5.84 -0.35
N LEU A 41 6.18 -6.81 -1.11
CA LEU A 41 6.91 -7.92 -1.71
C LEU A 41 7.06 -7.78 -3.22
N SER A 42 6.06 -7.19 -3.89
CA SER A 42 5.98 -7.16 -5.33
C SER A 42 5.36 -5.86 -5.84
N PHE A 43 5.60 -5.54 -7.10
CA PHE A 43 4.85 -4.51 -7.81
C PHE A 43 3.33 -4.83 -7.83
N ALA A 44 2.99 -6.11 -7.88
CA ALA A 44 1.60 -6.58 -7.89
C ALA A 44 0.82 -6.20 -6.63
N ASP A 45 1.47 -5.92 -5.49
CA ASP A 45 0.81 -5.57 -4.22
C ASP A 45 -0.13 -4.37 -4.39
N SER A 46 0.34 -3.34 -5.10
CA SER A 46 -0.45 -2.14 -5.38
C SER A 46 -1.62 -2.35 -6.35
N LEU A 47 -1.72 -3.53 -6.97
CA LEU A 47 -2.83 -3.94 -7.82
C LEU A 47 -3.77 -4.87 -7.06
N VAL A 48 -3.21 -5.83 -6.33
CA VAL A 48 -3.96 -6.87 -5.64
C VAL A 48 -4.81 -6.29 -4.51
N ILE A 49 -4.28 -5.39 -3.69
CA ILE A 49 -5.03 -4.75 -2.61
C ILE A 49 -6.25 -3.99 -3.15
N PRO A 50 -6.13 -3.05 -4.14
CA PRO A 50 -7.30 -2.36 -4.70
C PRO A 50 -8.33 -3.27 -5.39
N ILE A 51 -7.88 -4.40 -5.97
CA ILE A 51 -8.76 -5.36 -6.63
C ILE A 51 -9.67 -6.09 -5.63
N VAL A 52 -9.16 -6.39 -4.43
CA VAL A 52 -9.93 -7.14 -3.42
C VAL A 52 -10.64 -6.25 -2.41
N ALA A 53 -10.15 -5.04 -2.19
CA ALA A 53 -10.72 -4.11 -1.22
C ALA A 53 -12.19 -3.77 -1.54
N PRO A 54 -13.07 -3.55 -0.53
CA PRO A 54 -14.49 -3.26 -0.72
C PRO A 54 -14.75 -1.84 -1.25
N ARG A 55 -13.70 -1.05 -1.37
CA ARG A 55 -13.71 0.34 -1.86
C ARG A 55 -12.40 0.70 -2.52
N LYS A 56 -12.38 1.82 -3.23
CA LYS A 56 -11.17 2.37 -3.84
C LYS A 56 -10.10 2.66 -2.78
N VAL A 57 -8.91 2.09 -2.95
CA VAL A 57 -7.70 2.39 -2.18
C VAL A 57 -6.70 3.08 -3.10
N VAL A 58 -6.32 4.30 -2.76
CA VAL A 58 -5.39 5.13 -3.55
C VAL A 58 -3.97 4.85 -3.10
N PHE A 59 -3.09 4.47 -4.01
CA PHE A 59 -1.64 4.32 -3.76
C PHE A 59 -0.85 5.39 -4.50
N LEU A 60 0.34 5.70 -4.00
CA LEU A 60 1.32 6.50 -4.75
C LEU A 60 2.15 5.57 -5.66
N ALA A 61 2.32 5.98 -6.91
CA ALA A 61 3.14 5.26 -7.88
C ALA A 61 4.22 6.17 -8.47
N LYS A 62 5.37 5.58 -8.86
CA LYS A 62 6.46 6.34 -9.47
C LYS A 62 5.98 7.07 -10.73
N LYS A 63 6.32 8.34 -10.87
CA LYS A 63 5.93 9.22 -11.98
C LYS A 63 6.23 8.61 -13.36
N ASP A 64 7.31 7.84 -13.47
CA ASP A 64 7.73 7.18 -14.70
C ASP A 64 6.64 6.27 -15.32
N TYR A 65 5.78 5.68 -14.48
CA TYR A 65 4.65 4.87 -14.97
C TYR A 65 3.57 5.69 -15.68
N PHE A 66 3.60 7.01 -15.54
CA PHE A 66 2.63 7.94 -16.14
C PHE A 66 3.19 8.72 -17.32
N THR A 67 4.50 8.61 -17.61
CA THR A 67 5.21 9.42 -18.65
C THR A 67 5.63 8.58 -19.85
N GLY A 68 5.46 7.27 -19.81
CA GLY A 68 5.83 6.38 -20.91
C GLY A 68 5.18 6.78 -22.25
N THR A 69 5.88 6.67 -23.36
CA THR A 69 5.42 7.00 -24.72
C THR A 69 4.94 5.77 -25.49
N GLY A 70 4.28 5.97 -26.64
CA GLY A 70 3.74 4.92 -27.48
C GLY A 70 2.54 4.17 -26.87
N LEU A 71 2.09 3.10 -27.54
CA LEU A 71 0.91 2.31 -27.16
C LEU A 71 1.07 1.69 -25.76
N LYS A 72 2.26 1.17 -25.41
CA LYS A 72 2.54 0.62 -24.08
C LYS A 72 2.44 1.69 -23.00
N GLY A 73 3.01 2.87 -23.25
CA GLY A 73 2.92 3.99 -22.31
C GLY A 73 1.48 4.48 -22.15
N ALA A 74 0.71 4.52 -23.24
CA ALA A 74 -0.71 4.88 -23.17
C ALA A 74 -1.52 3.86 -22.34
N ALA A 75 -1.33 2.57 -22.56
CA ALA A 75 -1.98 1.50 -21.79
C ALA A 75 -1.60 1.57 -20.31
N MET A 76 -0.32 1.78 -19.99
CA MET A 76 0.17 1.92 -18.62
C MET A 76 -0.47 3.15 -17.93
N ARG A 77 -0.43 4.32 -18.57
CA ARG A 77 -1.07 5.55 -18.04
C ARG A 77 -2.57 5.35 -17.79
N THR A 78 -3.25 4.74 -18.74
CA THR A 78 -4.69 4.45 -18.64
C THR A 78 -4.98 3.52 -17.46
N TRP A 79 -4.16 2.49 -17.31
CA TRP A 79 -4.25 1.54 -16.19
C TRP A 79 -4.02 2.22 -14.84
N PHE A 80 -2.88 2.92 -14.67
CA PHE A 80 -2.57 3.59 -13.39
C PHE A 80 -3.59 4.68 -13.02
N ARG A 81 -4.08 5.44 -14.00
CA ARG A 81 -5.17 6.39 -13.78
C ARG A 81 -6.49 5.68 -13.48
N GLY A 82 -6.77 4.59 -14.17
CA GLY A 82 -7.97 3.78 -13.97
C GLY A 82 -8.02 3.09 -12.60
N THR A 83 -6.87 2.74 -12.01
CA THR A 83 -6.79 2.21 -10.64
C THR A 83 -6.76 3.31 -9.57
N GLY A 84 -6.75 4.59 -9.97
CA GLY A 84 -6.75 5.72 -9.05
C GLY A 84 -5.40 5.99 -8.38
N MET A 85 -4.30 5.47 -8.92
CA MET A 85 -2.96 5.75 -8.41
C MET A 85 -2.53 7.19 -8.72
N ILE A 86 -1.82 7.80 -7.79
CA ILE A 86 -1.33 9.19 -7.91
C ILE A 86 0.18 9.16 -8.20
N PRO A 87 0.63 9.84 -9.28
CA PRO A 87 2.05 9.92 -9.58
C PRO A 87 2.79 10.74 -8.53
N VAL A 88 3.95 10.24 -8.10
CA VAL A 88 4.86 10.95 -7.19
C VAL A 88 6.29 10.81 -7.66
N ASP A 89 7.04 11.87 -7.55
CA ASP A 89 8.50 11.84 -7.65
C ASP A 89 9.05 11.31 -6.32
N ARG A 90 10.01 10.39 -6.34
CA ARG A 90 10.52 9.75 -5.12
C ARG A 90 11.98 10.03 -4.83
N ASP A 91 12.58 10.91 -5.60
CA ASP A 91 14.04 11.03 -5.62
C ASP A 91 14.60 12.14 -4.70
N ASP A 92 13.74 12.85 -3.92
CA ASP A 92 14.16 13.93 -3.03
C ASP A 92 13.39 13.92 -1.70
N THR A 93 13.98 14.53 -0.66
CA THR A 93 13.33 14.76 0.65
C THR A 93 12.06 15.62 0.50
N LYS A 94 12.03 16.56 -0.45
CA LYS A 94 10.84 17.34 -0.81
C LYS A 94 9.72 16.44 -1.33
N ALA A 95 10.07 15.37 -2.03
CA ALA A 95 9.11 14.39 -2.54
C ALA A 95 8.42 13.59 -1.41
N ALA A 96 9.10 13.36 -0.30
CA ALA A 96 8.49 12.71 0.87
C ALA A 96 7.43 13.61 1.53
N LEU A 97 7.69 14.91 1.66
CA LEU A 97 6.72 15.89 2.17
C LEU A 97 5.53 16.02 1.21
N ALA A 98 5.77 16.20 -0.08
CA ALA A 98 4.71 16.26 -1.09
C ALA A 98 3.86 14.97 -1.10
N SER A 99 4.47 13.81 -0.85
CA SER A 99 3.75 12.54 -0.73
C SER A 99 2.83 12.51 0.49
N LEU A 100 3.26 13.10 1.61
CA LEU A 100 2.44 13.22 2.82
C LEU A 100 1.25 14.16 2.59
N ASP A 101 1.47 15.31 1.95
CA ASP A 101 0.41 16.28 1.64
C ASP A 101 -0.65 15.67 0.71
N ILE A 102 -0.22 14.92 -0.32
CA ILE A 102 -1.12 14.19 -1.22
C ILE A 102 -1.93 13.16 -0.43
N ALA A 103 -1.30 12.40 0.46
CA ALA A 103 -1.97 11.40 1.27
C ALA A 103 -3.00 12.02 2.22
N LEU A 104 -2.65 13.13 2.88
CA LEU A 104 -3.57 13.90 3.74
C LEU A 104 -4.76 14.45 2.94
N ALA A 105 -4.52 14.95 1.72
CA ALA A 105 -5.60 15.41 0.84
C ALA A 105 -6.54 14.28 0.41
N VAL A 106 -6.03 13.06 0.18
CA VAL A 106 -6.85 11.86 -0.09
C VAL A 106 -7.72 11.53 1.12
N LEU A 107 -7.11 11.45 2.31
CA LEU A 107 -7.84 11.15 3.55
C LEU A 107 -8.85 12.24 3.90
N GLY A 108 -8.52 13.52 3.67
CA GLY A 108 -9.42 14.65 3.89
C GLY A 108 -10.70 14.62 3.01
N ARG A 109 -10.67 13.88 1.89
CA ARG A 109 -11.86 13.61 1.07
C ARG A 109 -12.66 12.38 1.53
N GLY A 110 -12.27 11.75 2.65
CA GLY A 110 -12.90 10.52 3.14
C GLY A 110 -12.54 9.29 2.32
N GLU A 111 -11.46 9.33 1.55
CA GLU A 111 -11.00 8.20 0.74
C GLU A 111 -10.04 7.29 1.51
N ALA A 112 -9.79 6.07 0.99
CA ALA A 112 -8.80 5.15 1.54
C ALA A 112 -7.43 5.38 0.87
N PHE A 113 -6.37 5.45 1.67
CA PHE A 113 -4.99 5.64 1.22
C PHE A 113 -4.12 4.44 1.59
N GLY A 114 -3.42 3.88 0.59
CA GLY A 114 -2.52 2.75 0.77
C GLY A 114 -1.06 3.19 0.95
N ILE A 115 -0.38 2.60 1.92
CA ILE A 115 1.02 2.88 2.22
C ILE A 115 1.80 1.59 2.51
N TYR A 116 3.07 1.57 2.12
CA TYR A 116 4.04 0.55 2.49
C TYR A 116 5.04 1.14 3.47
N PRO A 117 4.93 0.86 4.78
CA PRO A 117 5.80 1.47 5.78
C PRO A 117 7.28 1.13 5.59
N GLU A 118 7.62 0.01 4.98
CA GLU A 118 9.00 -0.36 4.63
C GLU A 118 9.67 0.63 3.67
N GLY A 119 8.87 1.36 2.87
CA GLY A 119 9.34 2.37 1.91
C GLY A 119 9.88 1.82 0.60
N THR A 120 10.23 0.55 0.54
CA THR A 120 10.65 -0.17 -0.68
C THR A 120 10.32 -1.66 -0.56
N ARG A 121 10.35 -2.39 -1.68
CA ARG A 121 10.02 -3.82 -1.72
C ARG A 121 11.07 -4.67 -1.01
N SER A 122 10.62 -5.60 -0.17
CA SER A 122 11.45 -6.69 0.32
C SER A 122 11.77 -7.63 -0.85
N ARG A 123 13.05 -7.94 -1.03
CA ARG A 123 13.53 -8.83 -2.10
C ARG A 123 13.88 -10.23 -1.60
N ASP A 124 14.06 -10.36 -0.30
CA ASP A 124 14.44 -11.59 0.39
C ASP A 124 13.28 -12.20 1.19
N GLY A 125 12.08 -11.57 1.12
CA GLY A 125 10.89 -12.05 1.79
C GLY A 125 10.80 -11.68 3.27
N ARG A 126 11.80 -11.02 3.89
CA ARG A 126 11.75 -10.59 5.29
C ARG A 126 10.99 -9.27 5.43
N LEU A 127 10.43 -9.04 6.62
CA LEU A 127 9.78 -7.78 6.97
C LEU A 127 10.81 -6.79 7.52
N TYR A 128 11.02 -5.71 6.80
CA TYR A 128 11.96 -4.67 7.19
C TYR A 128 11.33 -3.65 8.14
N ARG A 129 12.18 -2.97 8.92
CA ARG A 129 11.72 -1.95 9.86
C ARG A 129 10.97 -0.84 9.17
N GLY A 130 9.79 -0.49 9.67
CA GLY A 130 8.95 0.56 9.10
C GLY A 130 9.57 1.96 9.28
N ARG A 131 9.57 2.74 8.20
CA ARG A 131 9.84 4.18 8.21
C ARG A 131 8.64 4.91 8.80
N THR A 132 8.87 6.01 9.49
CA THR A 132 7.84 6.67 10.30
C THR A 132 6.75 7.42 9.51
N GLY A 133 6.68 7.28 8.19
CA GLY A 133 5.70 8.01 7.37
C GLY A 133 4.23 7.71 7.67
N VAL A 134 3.90 6.50 8.11
CA VAL A 134 2.54 6.12 8.50
C VAL A 134 2.10 6.83 9.79
N GLY A 135 3.04 7.05 10.73
CA GLY A 135 2.76 7.71 12.00
C GLY A 135 2.20 9.13 11.85
N PRO A 136 2.95 10.09 11.24
CA PRO A 136 2.43 11.45 11.03
C PRO A 136 1.16 11.48 10.18
N LEU A 137 1.03 10.58 9.20
CA LEU A 137 -0.19 10.51 8.40
C LEU A 137 -1.41 10.18 9.27
N ALA A 138 -1.31 9.17 10.12
CA ALA A 138 -2.41 8.76 11.00
C ALA A 138 -2.69 9.79 12.11
N LEU A 139 -1.65 10.31 12.77
CA LEU A 139 -1.78 11.29 13.84
C LEU A 139 -2.37 12.61 13.36
N THR A 140 -2.03 13.04 12.13
CA THR A 140 -2.55 14.30 11.57
C THR A 140 -3.97 14.14 11.04
N SER A 141 -4.29 13.03 10.38
CA SER A 141 -5.61 12.81 9.78
C SER A 141 -6.65 12.26 10.77
N GLY A 142 -6.22 11.67 11.88
CA GLY A 142 -7.09 10.90 12.79
C GLY A 142 -7.66 9.62 12.16
N ALA A 143 -7.26 9.28 10.94
CA ALA A 143 -7.76 8.12 10.22
C ALA A 143 -7.30 6.81 10.88
N PRO A 144 -8.18 5.80 11.03
CA PRO A 144 -7.78 4.48 11.48
C PRO A 144 -6.83 3.83 10.46
N ILE A 145 -5.95 2.95 10.96
CA ILE A 145 -5.02 2.20 10.13
C ILE A 145 -5.47 0.74 10.08
N VAL A 146 -5.75 0.23 8.89
CA VAL A 146 -5.99 -1.21 8.64
C VAL A 146 -4.67 -1.84 8.21
N PRO A 147 -4.03 -2.66 9.06
CA PRO A 147 -2.84 -3.39 8.68
C PRO A 147 -3.19 -4.53 7.72
N VAL A 148 -2.36 -4.76 6.72
CA VAL A 148 -2.56 -5.82 5.72
C VAL A 148 -1.31 -6.67 5.61
N GLY A 149 -1.48 -7.98 5.72
CA GLY A 149 -0.45 -8.98 5.46
C GLY A 149 -0.63 -9.60 4.07
N LEU A 150 0.40 -9.51 3.24
CA LEU A 150 0.47 -10.14 1.92
C LEU A 150 1.42 -11.32 1.94
N GLN A 151 1.05 -12.40 1.25
CA GLN A 151 1.87 -13.59 1.01
C GLN A 151 1.72 -14.04 -0.45
N GLY A 152 2.82 -14.48 -1.07
CA GLY A 152 2.82 -15.07 -2.41
C GLY A 152 2.79 -14.07 -3.56
N THR A 153 2.74 -12.76 -3.32
CA THR A 153 2.75 -11.76 -4.39
C THR A 153 4.11 -11.64 -5.07
N GLN A 154 5.20 -11.98 -4.39
CA GLN A 154 6.52 -12.11 -4.98
C GLN A 154 6.61 -13.23 -6.04
N ASP A 155 5.80 -14.29 -5.88
CA ASP A 155 5.73 -15.39 -6.83
C ASP A 155 4.78 -15.06 -7.99
N LEU A 156 3.75 -14.25 -7.73
CA LEU A 156 2.85 -13.72 -8.75
C LEU A 156 3.60 -12.84 -9.75
N GLN A 157 4.47 -11.98 -9.28
CA GLN A 157 5.32 -11.16 -10.14
C GLN A 157 6.73 -11.02 -9.56
N PRO A 158 7.61 -11.98 -9.84
CA PRO A 158 9.00 -11.93 -9.40
C PRO A 158 9.75 -10.70 -9.91
N VAL A 159 10.77 -10.28 -9.19
CA VAL A 159 11.64 -9.17 -9.63
C VAL A 159 12.20 -9.44 -11.02
N GLY A 160 12.09 -8.47 -11.92
CA GLY A 160 12.51 -8.62 -13.32
C GLY A 160 11.47 -9.28 -14.25
N SER A 161 10.40 -9.88 -13.71
CA SER A 161 9.33 -10.43 -14.56
C SER A 161 8.45 -9.32 -15.12
N ARG A 162 8.11 -9.42 -16.41
CA ARG A 162 7.20 -8.48 -17.10
C ARG A 162 5.74 -8.92 -17.06
N LEU A 163 5.49 -10.20 -16.85
CA LEU A 163 4.15 -10.79 -16.85
C LEU A 163 3.88 -11.47 -15.50
N PRO A 164 2.64 -11.38 -15.00
CA PRO A 164 2.24 -12.13 -13.81
C PRO A 164 2.19 -13.62 -14.10
N ARG A 165 2.49 -14.43 -13.08
CA ARG A 165 2.42 -15.89 -13.11
C ARG A 165 1.20 -16.35 -12.31
N LEU A 166 0.81 -17.59 -12.48
CA LEU A 166 -0.15 -18.21 -11.56
C LEU A 166 0.57 -18.53 -10.26
N ALA A 167 0.13 -17.91 -9.18
CA ALA A 167 0.66 -18.10 -7.84
C ALA A 167 -0.47 -18.01 -6.82
N LYS A 168 -0.33 -18.73 -5.72
CA LYS A 168 -1.26 -18.62 -4.59
C LYS A 168 -0.96 -17.34 -3.83
N VAL A 169 -1.93 -16.43 -3.78
CA VAL A 169 -1.83 -15.17 -3.06
C VAL A 169 -2.77 -15.18 -1.87
N THR A 170 -2.29 -14.79 -0.73
CA THR A 170 -3.11 -14.58 0.48
C THR A 170 -3.02 -13.12 0.92
N ILE A 171 -4.17 -12.53 1.23
CA ILE A 171 -4.33 -11.15 1.66
C ILE A 171 -5.15 -11.15 2.96
N ARG A 172 -4.55 -10.68 4.06
CA ARG A 172 -5.22 -10.60 5.36
C ARG A 172 -5.33 -9.16 5.80
N PHE A 173 -6.56 -8.70 5.98
CA PHE A 173 -6.87 -7.40 6.55
C PHE A 173 -7.06 -7.55 8.07
N GLY A 174 -6.19 -6.94 8.85
CA GLY A 174 -6.29 -6.93 10.31
C GLY A 174 -7.29 -5.90 10.82
N GLU A 175 -7.57 -5.96 12.12
CA GLU A 175 -8.44 -5.00 12.78
C GLU A 175 -7.89 -3.57 12.70
N PRO A 176 -8.77 -2.56 12.57
CA PRO A 176 -8.35 -1.17 12.49
C PRO A 176 -7.68 -0.69 13.78
N ILE A 177 -6.49 -0.15 13.65
CA ILE A 177 -5.74 0.50 14.73
C ILE A 177 -6.20 1.95 14.82
N GLN A 178 -6.85 2.32 15.93
CA GLN A 178 -7.27 3.68 16.20
C GLN A 178 -6.11 4.47 16.83
N VAL A 179 -5.87 5.70 16.35
CA VAL A 179 -4.78 6.55 16.85
C VAL A 179 -5.29 7.88 17.44
N ALA A 180 -6.50 8.29 17.09
CA ALA A 180 -7.07 9.55 17.56
C ALA A 180 -7.16 9.59 19.09
N GLY A 181 -6.65 10.65 19.69
CA GLY A 181 -6.65 10.89 21.16
C GLY A 181 -5.68 10.02 21.98
N ARG A 182 -5.03 9.01 21.39
CA ARG A 182 -4.15 8.08 22.12
C ARG A 182 -2.78 8.67 22.47
N PHE A 183 -2.36 9.70 21.76
CA PHE A 183 -1.00 10.26 21.85
C PHE A 183 -0.99 11.71 22.30
N ASP A 184 -2.06 12.17 22.94
CA ASP A 184 -2.14 13.50 23.49
C ASP A 184 -1.08 13.69 24.59
N GLY A 185 -0.25 14.73 24.47
CA GLY A 185 0.87 15.00 25.38
C GLY A 185 2.13 14.12 25.14
N VAL A 186 2.10 13.17 24.21
CA VAL A 186 3.29 12.38 23.86
C VAL A 186 4.17 13.18 22.88
N PRO A 187 5.51 13.24 23.08
CA PRO A 187 6.41 13.91 22.15
C PRO A 187 6.23 13.38 20.71
N PRO A 188 6.13 14.25 19.69
CA PRO A 188 5.75 13.86 18.32
C PRO A 188 6.65 12.77 17.72
N GLY A 189 7.95 12.81 17.98
CA GLY A 189 8.88 11.79 17.49
C GLY A 189 8.60 10.40 18.07
N ARG A 190 8.26 10.33 19.36
CA ARG A 190 7.89 9.11 20.07
C ARG A 190 6.55 8.58 19.58
N ALA A 191 5.52 9.42 19.51
CA ALA A 191 4.21 9.04 19.01
C ALA A 191 4.28 8.44 17.60
N ARG A 192 5.01 9.09 16.69
CA ARG A 192 5.24 8.58 15.31
C ARG A 192 5.89 7.21 15.31
N ARG A 193 6.87 6.98 16.17
CA ARG A 193 7.58 5.70 16.23
C ARG A 193 6.69 4.61 16.81
N GLU A 194 5.97 4.87 17.90
CA GLU A 194 5.07 3.93 18.55
C GLU A 194 3.94 3.48 17.60
N VAL A 195 3.27 4.43 16.90
CA VAL A 195 2.26 4.09 15.88
C VAL A 195 2.86 3.20 14.78
N THR A 196 4.06 3.55 14.30
CA THR A 196 4.71 2.76 13.24
C THR A 196 5.05 1.36 13.70
N ASP A 197 5.58 1.20 14.91
CA ASP A 197 5.98 -0.10 15.45
C ASP A 197 4.74 -0.98 15.72
N GLU A 198 3.63 -0.41 16.20
CA GLU A 198 2.35 -1.10 16.36
C GLU A 198 1.82 -1.63 15.01
N VAL A 199 1.84 -0.79 13.97
CA VAL A 199 1.43 -1.16 12.61
C VAL A 199 2.32 -2.28 12.05
N MET A 200 3.64 -2.16 12.19
CA MET A 200 4.57 -3.18 11.71
C MET A 200 4.41 -4.50 12.45
N GLY A 201 4.17 -4.47 13.75
CA GLY A 201 3.87 -5.68 14.53
C GLY A 201 2.57 -6.37 14.08
N ALA A 202 1.53 -5.59 13.73
CA ALA A 202 0.30 -6.13 13.18
C ALA A 202 0.53 -6.74 11.78
N ILE A 203 1.25 -6.05 10.90
CA ILE A 203 1.63 -6.57 9.57
C ILE A 203 2.42 -7.87 9.70
N GLN A 204 3.38 -7.94 10.63
CA GLN A 204 4.16 -9.15 10.88
C GLN A 204 3.29 -10.34 11.24
N ARG A 205 2.36 -10.18 12.17
CA ARG A 205 1.42 -11.26 12.55
C ARG A 205 0.55 -11.74 11.38
N LEU A 206 0.11 -10.83 10.51
CA LEU A 206 -0.74 -11.13 9.36
C LEU A 206 0.04 -11.77 8.21
N SER A 207 1.26 -11.30 7.95
CA SER A 207 2.11 -11.80 6.86
C SER A 207 2.91 -13.03 7.23
N GLY A 208 3.19 -13.25 8.52
CA GLY A 208 4.06 -14.33 8.97
C GLY A 208 5.52 -14.17 8.58
N GLN A 209 5.93 -12.97 8.11
CA GLN A 209 7.32 -12.73 7.70
C GLN A 209 8.26 -12.66 8.90
N GLU A 210 9.48 -13.14 8.73
CA GLU A 210 10.55 -12.94 9.68
C GLU A 210 11.04 -11.48 9.67
N PRO A 211 11.21 -10.83 10.84
CA PRO A 211 11.71 -9.47 10.89
C PRO A 211 13.20 -9.40 10.49
N ALA A 212 13.54 -8.45 9.64
CA ALA A 212 14.93 -8.18 9.26
C ALA A 212 15.71 -7.41 10.33
N GLY A 213 15.03 -6.72 11.26
CA GLY A 213 15.63 -5.90 12.32
C GLY A 213 16.24 -4.57 11.86
N VAL A 214 16.37 -4.36 10.55
CA VAL A 214 17.00 -3.19 9.94
C VAL A 214 16.05 -2.51 8.95
N TYR A 215 16.39 -1.28 8.54
CA TYR A 215 15.67 -0.60 7.45
C TYR A 215 16.05 -1.19 6.09
N ASN A 216 15.06 -1.28 5.21
CA ASN A 216 15.31 -1.68 3.83
C ASN A 216 15.99 -0.53 3.06
N GLU A 217 17.07 -0.84 2.37
CA GLU A 217 17.77 0.11 1.51
C GLU A 217 17.21 0.05 0.09
N ARG A 218 17.02 1.22 -0.51
CA ARG A 218 16.71 1.26 -1.93
C ARG A 218 17.94 0.80 -2.70
N PRO A 219 17.81 -0.15 -3.64
CA PRO A 219 18.92 -0.44 -4.53
C PRO A 219 19.28 0.82 -5.30
N PRO A 220 20.59 1.03 -5.58
CA PRO A 220 21.00 2.14 -6.41
C PRO A 220 20.23 2.10 -7.74
N THR A 221 19.81 3.27 -8.19
CA THR A 221 19.21 3.45 -9.53
C THR A 221 20.27 3.11 -10.57
N VAL A 222 20.07 2.01 -11.30
CA VAL A 222 20.89 1.64 -12.46
C VAL A 222 20.38 2.42 -13.66
#